data_5c86c4fe48a865592145eb84773145a4
#
_entry.id   5c86c4fe48a865592145eb84773145a4
#
_cell.length_a   1.000
_cell.length_b   1.000
_cell.length_c   1.000
_cell.angle_alpha   90.00
_cell.angle_beta   90.00
_cell.angle_gamma   90.00
#
_symmetry.space_group_name_H-M   'P 1'
#
loop_
_entity.id
_entity.type
_entity.pdbx_description
1 polymer ?
#
loop_
_entity_poly.entity_id
_entity_poly.type
_entity_poly.pdbx_seq_one_letter_code
_entity_poly.pdbx_strand_id
1 'polypeptide(L)'
;MNPAFGKGTQMPIRSVFLVFAALGSILVLAGCHWWGKSTAPPLAVVPSVDLSRYAGTWYEIAKYPNRFQRGCVGATAEYTLSPDGKRVEVVNRCREIDTGKERSVRGNARVVDPTTNAKLSVTFFWPFSGDYWILALGEEYEYAFVGTPDRKYLWFLARTPTIGDDLYGRLVDLARARGFEPARIEKSAR
;
A
#
# COMPACT_ATOMS: atom_id res chain seq x y z
N MET A 1 -28.21 -88.33 7.54
CA MET A 1 -28.07 -87.70 8.88
C MET A 1 -27.67 -86.26 8.63
N ASN A 2 -28.61 -85.34 8.91
CA ASN A 2 -28.50 -83.92 8.59
C ASN A 2 -28.06 -83.19 9.82
N PRO A 3 -27.11 -82.25 9.79
CA PRO A 3 -26.89 -81.27 10.87
C PRO A 3 -27.57 -79.92 10.58
N ALA A 4 -28.09 -79.36 11.60
CA ALA A 4 -28.91 -78.19 11.70
C ALA A 4 -28.21 -76.88 11.33
N PHE A 5 -28.93 -76.05 10.54
CA PHE A 5 -28.54 -74.66 10.25
C PHE A 5 -28.85 -73.77 11.47
N GLY A 6 -27.82 -73.10 11.97
CA GLY A 6 -27.94 -72.04 12.96
C GLY A 6 -28.46 -70.74 12.33
N LYS A 7 -29.48 -70.14 12.93
CA LYS A 7 -30.08 -68.88 12.52
C LYS A 7 -29.16 -67.71 12.92
N GLY A 8 -28.55 -67.05 11.95
CA GLY A 8 -27.87 -65.75 12.13
C GLY A 8 -28.88 -64.63 12.35
N THR A 9 -28.76 -63.95 13.48
CA THR A 9 -29.57 -62.80 13.84
C THR A 9 -29.08 -61.58 13.01
N GLN A 10 -29.87 -61.12 12.05
CA GLN A 10 -29.62 -59.88 11.33
C GLN A 10 -29.96 -58.69 12.21
N MET A 11 -28.99 -57.85 12.57
CA MET A 11 -29.20 -56.55 13.14
C MET A 11 -29.78 -55.58 12.06
N PRO A 12 -30.73 -54.72 12.35
CA PRO A 12 -31.29 -53.79 11.38
C PRO A 12 -30.31 -52.64 11.13
N ILE A 13 -29.96 -52.46 9.87
CA ILE A 13 -29.07 -51.44 9.33
C ILE A 13 -29.52 -50.00 9.58
N ARG A 14 -30.72 -49.80 10.16
CA ARG A 14 -31.31 -48.46 10.35
C ARG A 14 -30.75 -47.65 11.53
N SER A 15 -30.01 -48.21 12.46
CA SER A 15 -29.48 -47.50 13.63
C SER A 15 -28.08 -46.94 13.47
N VAL A 16 -27.37 -47.30 12.40
CA VAL A 16 -25.97 -46.86 12.19
C VAL A 16 -25.90 -45.50 11.47
N PHE A 17 -26.93 -45.12 10.70
CA PHE A 17 -26.91 -43.86 9.94
C PHE A 17 -27.24 -42.60 10.76
N LEU A 18 -27.77 -42.69 11.96
CA LEU A 18 -28.17 -41.54 12.80
C LEU A 18 -27.05 -41.04 13.72
N VAL A 19 -25.98 -41.81 13.93
CA VAL A 19 -24.88 -41.39 14.82
C VAL A 19 -23.79 -40.59 14.07
N PHE A 20 -23.68 -40.74 12.74
CA PHE A 20 -22.71 -39.99 11.95
C PHE A 20 -23.20 -38.60 11.49
N ALA A 21 -24.50 -38.32 11.58
CA ALA A 21 -25.06 -37.00 11.20
C ALA A 21 -24.93 -35.95 12.31
N ALA A 22 -24.70 -36.33 13.55
CA ALA A 22 -24.65 -35.41 14.70
C ALA A 22 -23.22 -34.91 15.01
N LEU A 23 -22.17 -35.54 14.48
CA LEU A 23 -20.76 -35.15 14.68
C LEU A 23 -20.17 -34.27 13.55
N GLY A 24 -20.86 -34.13 12.43
CA GLY A 24 -20.43 -33.34 11.28
C GLY A 24 -20.77 -31.85 11.35
N SER A 25 -21.65 -31.42 12.28
CA SER A 25 -22.19 -30.05 12.30
C SER A 25 -21.53 -29.11 13.29
N ILE A 26 -20.51 -29.53 14.03
CA ILE A 26 -19.85 -28.71 15.05
C ILE A 26 -18.50 -28.14 14.57
N LEU A 27 -17.97 -28.58 13.40
CA LEU A 27 -16.65 -28.20 12.91
C LEU A 27 -16.65 -27.05 11.89
N VAL A 28 -17.78 -26.45 11.56
CA VAL A 28 -17.88 -25.39 10.52
C VAL A 28 -17.93 -23.97 11.10
N LEU A 29 -18.05 -23.77 12.42
CA LEU A 29 -18.21 -22.44 13.01
C LEU A 29 -16.93 -21.83 13.63
N ALA A 30 -15.79 -22.49 13.55
CA ALA A 30 -14.53 -21.97 14.14
C ALA A 30 -13.55 -21.39 13.12
N GLY A 31 -13.91 -21.26 11.85
CA GLY A 31 -13.00 -20.90 10.74
C GLY A 31 -13.08 -19.48 10.19
N CYS A 32 -13.89 -18.59 10.69
CA CYS A 32 -14.07 -17.26 10.10
C CYS A 32 -13.92 -16.16 11.15
N HIS A 33 -12.73 -15.83 11.62
CA HIS A 33 -12.46 -14.53 12.26
C HIS A 33 -10.97 -14.29 12.52
N TRP A 34 -10.13 -14.42 11.50
CA TRP A 34 -8.78 -13.88 11.62
C TRP A 34 -8.35 -13.09 10.38
N TRP A 35 -9.21 -12.16 9.97
CA TRP A 35 -8.72 -11.03 9.22
C TRP A 35 -8.32 -9.98 10.27
N GLY A 36 -7.05 -10.01 10.66
CA GLY A 36 -6.48 -9.04 11.58
C GLY A 36 -6.65 -7.64 10.99
N LYS A 37 -7.65 -6.90 11.48
CA LYS A 37 -7.68 -5.45 11.31
C LYS A 37 -6.39 -4.96 11.91
N SER A 38 -5.57 -4.27 11.11
CA SER A 38 -4.40 -3.56 11.60
C SER A 38 -4.82 -2.76 12.84
N THR A 39 -4.22 -3.03 13.99
CA THR A 39 -4.48 -2.30 15.24
C THR A 39 -3.87 -0.90 15.22
N ALA A 40 -3.13 -0.56 14.16
CA ALA A 40 -2.56 0.77 13.99
C ALA A 40 -3.68 1.81 13.80
N PRO A 41 -3.58 2.99 14.43
CA PRO A 41 -4.56 4.05 14.26
C PRO A 41 -4.66 4.48 12.78
N PRO A 42 -5.81 5.03 12.35
CA PRO A 42 -5.97 5.56 11.02
C PRO A 42 -4.84 6.53 10.67
N LEU A 43 -4.30 6.41 9.45
CA LEU A 43 -3.19 7.25 9.02
C LEU A 43 -3.70 8.67 8.76
N ALA A 44 -3.20 9.64 9.53
CA ALA A 44 -3.53 11.04 9.35
C ALA A 44 -2.77 11.65 8.17
N VAL A 45 -3.45 12.46 7.38
CA VAL A 45 -2.88 13.28 6.31
C VAL A 45 -2.71 14.73 6.78
N VAL A 46 -2.00 15.56 6.00
CA VAL A 46 -1.94 16.99 6.22
C VAL A 46 -3.34 17.64 6.09
N PRO A 47 -3.62 18.73 6.82
CA PRO A 47 -4.96 19.33 6.85
C PRO A 47 -5.40 19.93 5.51
N SER A 48 -4.46 20.38 4.69
CA SER A 48 -4.76 20.95 3.37
C SER A 48 -3.56 20.88 2.44
N VAL A 49 -3.82 20.74 1.14
CA VAL A 49 -2.81 20.80 0.06
C VAL A 49 -3.32 21.72 -1.04
N ASP A 50 -2.57 22.77 -1.33
CA ASP A 50 -2.71 23.55 -2.56
C ASP A 50 -2.02 22.77 -3.70
N LEU A 51 -2.82 22.20 -4.57
CA LEU A 51 -2.31 21.36 -5.69
C LEU A 51 -1.50 22.18 -6.69
N SER A 52 -1.73 23.48 -6.80
CA SER A 52 -0.94 24.34 -7.69
C SER A 52 0.48 24.55 -7.15
N ARG A 53 0.63 24.72 -5.84
CA ARG A 53 1.95 24.74 -5.18
C ARG A 53 2.61 23.37 -5.15
N TYR A 54 1.81 22.29 -5.08
CA TYR A 54 2.33 20.91 -5.09
C TYR A 54 2.81 20.47 -6.47
N ALA A 55 2.31 21.09 -7.54
CA ALA A 55 2.75 20.82 -8.92
C ALA A 55 4.25 21.09 -9.14
N GLY A 56 4.79 20.61 -10.27
CA GLY A 56 6.20 20.69 -10.63
C GLY A 56 7.00 19.47 -10.20
N THR A 57 8.32 19.60 -10.16
CA THR A 57 9.26 18.49 -9.98
C THR A 57 9.54 18.24 -8.51
N TRP A 58 9.56 16.96 -8.16
CA TRP A 58 9.97 16.42 -6.88
C TRP A 58 11.06 15.37 -7.07
N TYR A 59 12.09 15.41 -6.22
CA TYR A 59 13.17 14.43 -6.16
C TYR A 59 12.88 13.40 -5.07
N GLU A 60 13.01 12.13 -5.37
CA GLU A 60 12.93 11.07 -4.38
C GLU A 60 14.18 11.07 -3.49
N ILE A 61 14.01 11.28 -2.20
CA ILE A 61 15.10 11.29 -1.20
C ILE A 61 15.27 9.91 -0.57
N ALA A 62 14.14 9.29 -0.24
CA ALA A 62 14.11 7.94 0.31
C ALA A 62 12.76 7.28 0.04
N LYS A 63 12.73 5.97 0.13
CA LYS A 63 11.51 5.19 -0.07
C LYS A 63 11.54 3.88 0.70
N TYR A 64 10.41 3.21 0.78
CA TYR A 64 10.40 1.77 0.97
C TYR A 64 10.74 1.06 -0.33
N PRO A 65 11.55 -0.02 -0.30
CA PRO A 65 11.81 -0.84 -1.47
C PRO A 65 10.51 -1.29 -2.13
N ASN A 66 10.44 -1.12 -3.44
CA ASN A 66 9.27 -1.53 -4.19
C ASN A 66 9.67 -2.07 -5.57
N ARG A 67 8.80 -2.94 -6.12
CA ARG A 67 9.09 -3.60 -7.41
C ARG A 67 9.05 -2.66 -8.61
N PHE A 68 8.34 -1.53 -8.49
CA PHE A 68 8.15 -0.59 -9.62
C PHE A 68 9.42 0.19 -9.93
N GLN A 69 10.26 0.42 -8.91
CA GLN A 69 11.49 1.19 -8.99
C GLN A 69 12.75 0.33 -8.91
N ARG A 70 12.62 -0.99 -9.10
CA ARG A 70 13.80 -1.88 -9.09
C ARG A 70 14.77 -1.49 -10.21
N GLY A 71 16.05 -1.35 -9.86
CA GLY A 71 17.10 -0.95 -10.79
C GLY A 71 17.04 0.53 -11.21
N CYS A 72 16.31 1.38 -10.50
CA CYS A 72 16.20 2.81 -10.72
C CYS A 72 17.11 3.61 -9.77
N VAL A 73 17.77 4.62 -10.32
CA VAL A 73 18.49 5.67 -9.57
C VAL A 73 18.05 7.05 -10.04
N GLY A 74 18.22 8.07 -9.20
CA GLY A 74 17.86 9.45 -9.51
C GLY A 74 16.39 9.62 -9.84
N ALA A 75 15.50 8.95 -9.09
CA ALA A 75 14.06 9.01 -9.35
C ALA A 75 13.50 10.42 -9.09
N THR A 76 12.66 10.87 -10.01
CA THR A 76 11.89 12.10 -9.92
C THR A 76 10.42 11.86 -10.25
N ALA A 77 9.55 12.72 -9.70
CA ALA A 77 8.14 12.79 -10.06
C ALA A 77 7.82 14.23 -10.49
N GLU A 78 7.20 14.37 -11.63
CA GLU A 78 6.70 15.65 -12.13
C GLU A 78 5.19 15.64 -12.12
N TYR A 79 4.58 16.61 -11.45
CA TYR A 79 3.14 16.75 -11.33
C TYR A 79 2.66 17.97 -12.11
N THR A 80 1.67 17.79 -12.97
CA THR A 80 1.03 18.87 -13.74
C THR A 80 -0.45 18.88 -13.42
N LEU A 81 -0.93 19.99 -12.84
CA LEU A 81 -2.34 20.17 -12.54
C LEU A 81 -3.11 20.46 -13.84
N SER A 82 -4.23 19.76 -14.05
CA SER A 82 -5.13 20.05 -15.18
C SER A 82 -5.78 21.43 -15.02
N PRO A 83 -6.16 22.10 -16.13
CA PRO A 83 -6.77 23.45 -16.09
C PRO A 83 -8.05 23.52 -15.24
N ASP A 84 -8.78 22.42 -15.12
CA ASP A 84 -10.00 22.33 -14.30
C ASP A 84 -9.70 22.04 -12.80
N GLY A 85 -8.43 21.89 -12.42
CA GLY A 85 -8.00 21.62 -11.05
C GLY A 85 -8.37 20.26 -10.48
N LYS A 86 -8.95 19.36 -11.29
CA LYS A 86 -9.52 18.08 -10.81
C LYS A 86 -8.61 16.88 -10.97
N ARG A 87 -7.61 16.98 -11.83
CA ARG A 87 -6.67 15.90 -12.15
C ARG A 87 -5.25 16.41 -12.12
N VAL A 88 -4.35 15.53 -11.77
CA VAL A 88 -2.91 15.78 -11.79
C VAL A 88 -2.28 14.73 -12.69
N GLU A 89 -1.66 15.16 -13.77
CA GLU A 89 -0.79 14.27 -14.54
C GLU A 89 0.49 14.03 -13.73
N VAL A 90 0.97 12.80 -13.72
CA VAL A 90 2.18 12.36 -13.01
C VAL A 90 3.12 11.73 -14.01
N VAL A 91 4.34 12.25 -14.11
CA VAL A 91 5.41 11.61 -14.88
C VAL A 91 6.55 11.27 -13.94
N ASN A 92 6.73 9.97 -13.68
CA ASN A 92 7.88 9.48 -12.93
C ASN A 92 9.01 9.15 -13.90
N ARG A 93 10.23 9.59 -13.57
CA ARG A 93 11.45 9.29 -14.33
C ARG A 93 12.51 8.73 -13.41
N CYS A 94 13.36 7.88 -13.93
CA CYS A 94 14.59 7.43 -13.29
C CYS A 94 15.60 6.98 -14.33
N ARG A 95 16.84 6.80 -13.92
CA ARG A 95 17.89 6.19 -14.75
C ARG A 95 18.07 4.73 -14.33
N GLU A 96 18.11 3.84 -15.29
CA GLU A 96 18.41 2.42 -15.05
C GLU A 96 19.88 2.25 -14.66
N ILE A 97 20.15 1.51 -13.59
CA ILE A 97 21.52 1.28 -13.08
C ILE A 97 22.37 0.57 -14.13
N ASP A 98 21.82 -0.47 -14.77
CA ASP A 98 22.59 -1.37 -15.65
C ASP A 98 22.89 -0.74 -17.02
N THR A 99 22.00 0.09 -17.53
CA THR A 99 22.09 0.63 -18.90
C THR A 99 22.39 2.12 -18.96
N GLY A 100 22.19 2.84 -17.86
CA GLY A 100 22.24 4.30 -17.81
C GLY A 100 21.09 5.00 -18.55
N LYS A 101 20.17 4.26 -19.16
CA LYS A 101 19.05 4.81 -19.94
C LYS A 101 17.98 5.39 -19.03
N GLU A 102 17.34 6.44 -19.51
CA GLU A 102 16.15 6.98 -18.84
C GLU A 102 14.96 6.02 -19.03
N ARG A 103 14.27 5.78 -17.94
CA ARG A 103 12.98 5.10 -17.91
C ARG A 103 11.95 6.07 -17.37
N SER A 104 10.81 6.17 -18.02
CA SER A 104 9.70 7.01 -17.58
C SER A 104 8.39 6.27 -17.63
N VAL A 105 7.47 6.66 -16.74
CA VAL A 105 6.09 6.20 -16.74
C VAL A 105 5.17 7.38 -16.47
N ARG A 106 4.10 7.47 -17.24
CA ARG A 106 3.08 8.51 -17.13
C ARG A 106 1.82 7.93 -16.52
N GLY A 107 1.20 8.66 -15.63
CA GLY A 107 -0.05 8.30 -14.98
C GLY A 107 -0.90 9.53 -14.68
N ASN A 108 -2.06 9.28 -14.09
CA ASN A 108 -2.98 10.32 -13.67
C ASN A 108 -3.38 10.11 -12.22
N ALA A 109 -3.37 11.17 -11.45
CA ALA A 109 -3.90 11.21 -10.10
C ALA A 109 -5.21 12.00 -10.07
N ARG A 110 -6.18 11.50 -9.31
CA ARG A 110 -7.42 12.22 -8.99
C ARG A 110 -7.50 12.43 -7.48
N VAL A 111 -8.05 13.55 -7.08
CA VAL A 111 -8.34 13.84 -5.67
C VAL A 111 -9.47 12.94 -5.20
N VAL A 112 -9.25 12.24 -4.08
CA VAL A 112 -10.25 11.37 -3.43
C VAL A 112 -10.91 12.09 -2.27
N ASP A 113 -10.15 12.96 -1.58
CA ASP A 113 -10.65 13.78 -0.48
C ASP A 113 -10.52 15.27 -0.84
N PRO A 114 -11.59 15.89 -1.35
CA PRO A 114 -11.58 17.30 -1.75
C PRO A 114 -11.52 18.26 -0.55
N THR A 115 -11.74 17.79 0.66
CA THR A 115 -11.66 18.61 1.87
C THR A 115 -10.22 19.01 2.16
N THR A 116 -9.30 18.07 2.01
CA THR A 116 -7.88 18.31 2.29
C THR A 116 -7.02 18.36 1.04
N ASN A 117 -7.46 17.79 -0.08
CA ASN A 117 -6.66 17.48 -1.27
C ASN A 117 -5.42 16.60 -1.00
N ALA A 118 -5.32 16.04 0.21
CA ALA A 118 -4.14 15.28 0.62
C ALA A 118 -4.23 13.78 0.32
N LYS A 119 -5.40 13.30 -0.10
CA LYS A 119 -5.59 11.91 -0.52
C LYS A 119 -5.89 11.86 -2.00
N LEU A 120 -5.00 11.23 -2.74
CA LEU A 120 -5.12 11.02 -4.17
C LEU A 120 -5.13 9.52 -4.48
N SER A 121 -5.71 9.18 -5.63
CA SER A 121 -5.65 7.86 -6.24
C SER A 121 -4.90 7.98 -7.55
N VAL A 122 -3.78 7.28 -7.70
CA VAL A 122 -2.88 7.37 -8.86
C VAL A 122 -3.01 6.13 -9.72
N THR A 123 -3.20 6.31 -11.02
CA THR A 123 -3.32 5.24 -12.02
C THR A 123 -2.20 5.39 -13.05
N PHE A 124 -1.29 4.42 -13.10
CA PHE A 124 -0.29 4.30 -14.17
C PHE A 124 -0.73 3.31 -15.24
N PHE A 125 -1.43 2.23 -14.85
CA PHE A 125 -1.88 1.18 -15.77
C PHE A 125 -3.35 0.84 -15.45
N TRP A 126 -4.25 1.34 -16.28
CA TRP A 126 -5.67 1.06 -16.11
C TRP A 126 -5.94 -0.48 -16.21
N PRO A 127 -6.80 -1.08 -15.36
CA PRO A 127 -7.70 -0.44 -14.36
C PRO A 127 -7.08 -0.27 -12.96
N PHE A 128 -5.79 -0.49 -12.77
CA PHE A 128 -5.15 -0.54 -11.46
C PHE A 128 -4.77 0.87 -10.96
N SER A 129 -5.21 1.21 -9.76
CA SER A 129 -4.84 2.45 -9.08
C SER A 129 -4.28 2.17 -7.70
N GLY A 130 -3.46 3.09 -7.20
CA GLY A 130 -2.88 3.05 -5.86
C GLY A 130 -3.18 4.31 -5.06
N ASP A 131 -3.25 4.16 -3.75
CA ASP A 131 -3.37 5.28 -2.84
C ASP A 131 -2.07 6.10 -2.80
N TYR A 132 -2.23 7.42 -2.72
CA TYR A 132 -1.15 8.38 -2.58
C TYR A 132 -1.60 9.43 -1.56
N TRP A 133 -1.17 9.27 -0.31
CA TRP A 133 -1.58 10.13 0.79
C TRP A 133 -0.42 11.00 1.25
N ILE A 134 -0.64 12.31 1.28
CA ILE A 134 0.36 13.28 1.73
C ILE A 134 0.26 13.39 3.24
N LEU A 135 1.25 12.83 3.93
CA LEU A 135 1.24 12.65 5.38
C LEU A 135 1.94 13.81 6.10
N ALA A 136 2.96 14.40 5.48
CA ALA A 136 3.57 15.64 5.91
C ALA A 136 4.01 16.46 4.69
N LEU A 137 4.05 17.76 4.86
CA LEU A 137 4.41 18.72 3.82
C LEU A 137 5.10 19.91 4.50
N GLY A 138 6.20 20.38 3.95
CA GLY A 138 6.86 21.60 4.39
C GLY A 138 5.98 22.83 4.13
N GLU A 139 6.07 23.85 4.96
CA GLU A 139 5.26 25.07 4.84
C GLU A 139 5.45 25.77 3.49
N GLU A 140 6.68 25.75 2.97
CA GLU A 140 7.02 26.27 1.64
C GLU A 140 7.00 25.19 0.57
N TYR A 141 6.43 24.01 0.85
CA TYR A 141 6.38 22.87 -0.08
C TYR A 141 7.76 22.35 -0.49
N GLU A 142 8.76 22.52 0.36
CA GLU A 142 10.14 22.12 0.11
C GLU A 142 10.37 20.62 0.26
N TYR A 143 9.55 19.94 1.08
CA TYR A 143 9.54 18.47 1.20
C TYR A 143 8.12 17.93 1.34
N ALA A 144 7.94 16.66 1.03
CA ALA A 144 6.72 15.90 1.27
C ALA A 144 7.05 14.50 1.80
N PHE A 145 6.27 14.04 2.76
CA PHE A 145 6.21 12.64 3.17
C PHE A 145 4.92 12.03 2.65
N VAL A 146 5.06 11.03 1.79
CA VAL A 146 3.96 10.34 1.13
C VAL A 146 3.93 8.89 1.54
N GLY A 147 2.74 8.34 1.71
CA GLY A 147 2.57 6.93 2.02
C GLY A 147 1.20 6.39 1.64
N THR A 148 1.02 5.09 1.82
CA THR A 148 -0.26 4.40 1.63
C THR A 148 -0.92 4.08 2.97
N PRO A 149 -2.27 4.00 3.04
CA PRO A 149 -2.99 3.76 4.30
C PRO A 149 -2.63 2.42 4.96
N ASP A 150 -2.23 1.43 4.19
CA ASP A 150 -1.76 0.13 4.68
C ASP A 150 -0.27 0.13 5.07
N ARG A 151 0.42 1.27 4.94
CA ARG A 151 1.84 1.47 5.25
C ARG A 151 2.81 0.57 4.48
N LYS A 152 2.37 0.01 3.35
CA LYS A 152 3.23 -0.82 2.49
C LYS A 152 4.21 0.00 1.68
N TYR A 153 3.87 1.24 1.35
CA TYR A 153 4.68 2.15 0.56
C TYR A 153 4.90 3.45 1.32
N LEU A 154 6.10 3.99 1.13
CA LEU A 154 6.55 5.26 1.70
C LEU A 154 7.51 5.92 0.71
N TRP A 155 7.40 7.25 0.60
CA TRP A 155 8.37 8.10 -0.12
C TRP A 155 8.61 9.38 0.68
N PHE A 156 9.88 9.76 0.78
CA PHE A 156 10.28 11.13 1.11
C PHE A 156 10.68 11.83 -0.17
N LEU A 157 10.03 12.94 -0.44
CA LEU A 157 10.23 13.76 -1.63
C LEU A 157 10.74 15.13 -1.22
N ALA A 158 11.53 15.79 -2.07
CA ALA A 158 11.97 17.17 -1.86
C ALA A 158 12.04 17.93 -3.19
N ARG A 159 12.03 19.28 -3.09
CA ARG A 159 12.24 20.15 -4.26
C ARG A 159 13.69 20.20 -4.71
N THR A 160 14.61 19.78 -3.86
CA THR A 160 16.04 19.68 -4.16
C THR A 160 16.48 18.23 -4.25
N PRO A 161 17.50 17.93 -5.04
CA PRO A 161 18.01 16.57 -5.15
C PRO A 161 18.52 15.99 -3.81
N THR A 162 18.93 16.79 -2.88
CA THR A 162 19.41 16.41 -1.55
C THR A 162 18.71 17.22 -0.46
N ILE A 163 18.63 16.66 0.75
CA ILE A 163 18.22 17.36 1.96
C ILE A 163 19.30 17.18 3.03
N GLY A 164 19.30 18.08 4.03
CA GLY A 164 20.20 17.96 5.17
C GLY A 164 19.80 16.78 6.09
N ASP A 165 20.78 16.27 6.84
CA ASP A 165 20.58 15.12 7.72
C ASP A 165 19.56 15.40 8.83
N ASP A 166 19.46 16.65 9.31
CA ASP A 166 18.45 17.05 10.31
C ASP A 166 17.02 16.88 9.76
N LEU A 167 16.75 17.34 8.53
CA LEU A 167 15.44 17.15 7.92
C LEU A 167 15.17 15.68 7.66
N TYR A 168 16.18 14.94 7.18
CA TYR A 168 16.05 13.49 6.96
C TYR A 168 15.70 12.77 8.28
N GLY A 169 16.40 13.08 9.36
CA GLY A 169 16.14 12.52 10.69
C GLY A 169 14.71 12.79 11.17
N ARG A 170 14.24 14.05 11.05
CA ARG A 170 12.85 14.41 11.39
C ARG A 170 11.83 13.64 10.57
N LEU A 171 12.06 13.42 9.28
CA LEU A 171 11.16 12.64 8.42
C LEU A 171 11.11 11.16 8.85
N VAL A 172 12.23 10.58 9.23
CA VAL A 172 12.30 9.21 9.77
C VAL A 172 11.54 9.09 11.09
N ASP A 173 11.70 10.04 12.01
CA ASP A 173 10.99 10.05 13.29
C ASP A 173 9.47 10.22 13.07
N LEU A 174 9.09 11.08 12.14
CA LEU A 174 7.70 11.27 11.75
C LEU A 174 7.09 10.00 11.15
N ALA A 175 7.84 9.28 10.33
CA ALA A 175 7.42 8.00 9.79
C ALA A 175 7.21 6.96 10.91
N ARG A 176 8.15 6.88 11.86
CA ARG A 176 8.01 6.03 13.05
C ARG A 176 6.76 6.36 13.86
N ALA A 177 6.51 7.64 14.12
CA ALA A 177 5.33 8.10 14.86
C ALA A 177 4.01 7.76 14.16
N ARG A 178 4.03 7.60 12.83
CA ARG A 178 2.87 7.18 12.01
C ARG A 178 2.79 5.66 11.77
N GLY A 179 3.63 4.88 12.45
CA GLY A 179 3.61 3.42 12.41
C GLY A 179 4.27 2.80 11.17
N PHE A 180 5.15 3.55 10.50
CA PHE A 180 6.06 2.98 9.52
C PHE A 180 7.32 2.45 10.20
N GLU A 181 7.97 1.46 9.59
CA GLU A 181 9.20 0.85 10.10
C GLU A 181 10.44 1.59 9.57
N PRO A 182 11.19 2.34 10.40
CA PRO A 182 12.37 3.07 9.93
C PRO A 182 13.44 2.20 9.28
N ALA A 183 13.62 0.97 9.76
CA ALA A 183 14.62 0.04 9.24
C ALA A 183 14.38 -0.36 7.76
N ARG A 184 13.17 -0.13 7.23
CA ARG A 184 12.82 -0.38 5.83
C ARG A 184 13.05 0.82 4.92
N ILE A 185 13.37 1.99 5.49
CA ILE A 185 13.58 3.20 4.70
C ILE A 185 14.98 3.14 4.06
N GLU A 186 15.02 3.15 2.75
CA GLU A 186 16.26 3.20 1.97
C GLU A 186 16.44 4.60 1.37
N LYS A 187 17.62 5.21 1.56
CA LYS A 187 17.99 6.43 0.83
C LYS A 187 18.06 6.12 -0.66
N SER A 188 17.46 6.97 -1.48
CA SER A 188 17.44 6.78 -2.93
C SER A 188 18.82 7.01 -3.51
N ALA A 189 19.30 6.04 -4.30
CA ALA A 189 20.54 6.17 -5.05
C ALA A 189 20.39 7.22 -6.18
N ARG A 190 21.50 7.86 -6.55
CA ARG A 190 21.56 8.91 -7.56
C ARG A 190 22.43 8.54 -8.74
#